data_a1c18de55f8cc6ac37bb19fa9446a906
#
_entry.id   a1c18de55f8cc6ac37bb19fa9446a906
#
_cell.length_a   1.000
_cell.length_b   1.000
_cell.length_c   1.000
_cell.angle_alpha   90.00
_cell.angle_beta   90.00
_cell.angle_gamma   90.00
#
_symmetry.space_group_name_H-M   'P 1'
#
loop_
_entity.id
_entity.type
_entity.pdbx_description
1 polymer ?
#
loop_
_entity_poly.entity_id
_entity_poly.type
_entity_poly.pdbx_seq_one_letter_code
_entity_poly.pdbx_strand_id
1 'polypeptide(L)'
;MFTGIVEEIGTIEEVRRGQHSAVLKIRAAKVLEDVHIGDSIAVNGVCLTVISFGGNVFSADVMHETLERSSLAGMTKGRHVNLERAMAADGRFGGHIVAGHVDGTGTITGIRKDDTAVWFTIQAPPEVMRYIVEKGSITIDGISLTVAAVSNTDFSVSTIPHTLAVTTLGEKKAGDTVNLENDIVGKYVEKFVLEGYASRASSTEKDSGGITREFLGKYGF
;
A
#
# COMPACT_ATOMS: atom_id res chain seq x y z
N MET A 1 4.40 9.37 5.51
CA MET A 1 5.06 8.05 5.36
C MET A 1 4.74 7.22 6.59
N PHE A 2 4.52 5.92 6.42
CA PHE A 2 4.09 4.97 7.43
C PHE A 2 5.00 3.75 7.42
N THR A 3 4.78 2.83 8.34
CA THR A 3 5.58 1.60 8.46
C THR A 3 4.77 0.33 8.22
N GLY A 4 3.44 0.44 8.20
CA GLY A 4 2.52 -0.69 8.16
C GLY A 4 2.36 -1.40 9.52
N ILE A 5 2.70 -0.71 10.60
CA ILE A 5 2.46 -1.18 11.96
C ILE A 5 1.24 -0.46 12.50
N VAL A 6 0.11 -1.16 12.49
CA VAL A 6 -1.17 -0.62 12.97
C VAL A 6 -1.08 -0.27 14.45
N GLU A 7 -1.52 0.93 14.81
CA GLU A 7 -1.48 1.42 16.20
C GLU A 7 -2.78 1.13 16.95
N GLU A 8 -3.92 1.20 16.26
CA GLU A 8 -5.23 0.87 16.83
C GLU A 8 -6.26 0.55 15.73
N ILE A 9 -7.39 -0.04 16.16
CA ILE A 9 -8.59 -0.21 15.33
C ILE A 9 -9.53 0.96 15.65
N GLY A 10 -9.79 1.81 14.64
CA GLY A 10 -10.80 2.85 14.70
C GLY A 10 -12.16 2.38 14.24
N THR A 11 -13.19 3.20 14.47
CA THR A 11 -14.58 2.91 14.03
C THR A 11 -15.11 4.07 13.20
N ILE A 12 -15.65 3.81 12.03
CA ILE A 12 -16.34 4.82 11.22
C ILE A 12 -17.60 5.27 11.95
N GLU A 13 -17.67 6.53 12.34
CA GLU A 13 -18.87 7.11 12.96
C GLU A 13 -19.85 7.68 11.93
N GLU A 14 -19.31 8.28 10.89
CA GLU A 14 -20.11 8.92 9.85
C GLU A 14 -19.35 8.91 8.52
N VAL A 15 -20.09 8.75 7.43
CA VAL A 15 -19.60 8.94 6.07
C VAL A 15 -20.49 9.97 5.38
N ARG A 16 -19.98 11.17 5.15
CA ARG A 16 -20.68 12.20 4.37
C ARG A 16 -20.20 12.13 2.94
N ARG A 17 -21.07 11.70 2.04
CA ARG A 17 -20.76 11.60 0.61
C ARG A 17 -21.11 12.90 -0.09
N GLY A 18 -20.14 13.49 -0.80
CA GLY A 18 -20.32 14.54 -1.79
C GLY A 18 -20.54 13.94 -3.18
N GLN A 19 -20.54 14.80 -4.20
CA GLN A 19 -20.68 14.37 -5.60
C GLN A 19 -19.45 13.59 -6.09
N HIS A 20 -18.25 14.02 -5.69
CA HIS A 20 -16.97 13.44 -6.10
C HIS A 20 -15.97 13.32 -4.92
N SER A 21 -16.45 13.27 -3.69
CA SER A 21 -15.63 13.18 -2.49
C SER A 21 -16.43 12.58 -1.35
N ALA A 22 -15.75 12.25 -0.27
CA ALA A 22 -16.40 11.91 1.00
C ALA A 22 -15.62 12.50 2.16
N VAL A 23 -16.31 12.78 3.27
CA VAL A 23 -15.70 13.06 4.55
C VAL A 23 -15.95 11.85 5.44
N LEU A 24 -14.88 11.25 5.93
CA LEU A 24 -14.95 10.20 6.95
C LEU A 24 -14.78 10.82 8.33
N LYS A 25 -15.68 10.46 9.25
CA LYS A 25 -15.57 10.77 10.66
C LYS A 25 -15.26 9.46 11.40
N ILE A 26 -14.13 9.41 12.08
CA ILE A 26 -13.56 8.17 12.61
C ILE A 26 -13.29 8.33 14.09
N ARG A 27 -13.82 7.42 14.89
CA ARG A 27 -13.53 7.32 16.31
C ARG A 27 -12.21 6.61 16.49
N ALA A 28 -11.32 7.24 17.29
CA ALA A 28 -10.00 6.75 17.62
C ALA A 28 -9.58 7.30 18.99
N ALA A 29 -8.52 6.78 19.55
CA ALA A 29 -7.95 7.25 20.81
C ALA A 29 -6.44 7.46 20.67
N LYS A 30 -5.69 6.41 20.40
CA LYS A 30 -4.23 6.40 20.40
C LYS A 30 -3.63 7.31 19.33
N VAL A 31 -4.16 7.24 18.09
CA VAL A 31 -3.67 8.09 16.98
C VAL A 31 -4.02 9.57 17.15
N LEU A 32 -4.81 9.92 18.18
CA LEU A 32 -5.19 11.30 18.47
C LEU A 32 -4.40 11.94 19.63
N GLU A 33 -3.51 11.20 20.30
CA GLU A 33 -2.79 11.69 21.48
C GLU A 33 -1.96 12.94 21.19
N ASP A 34 -1.39 13.06 19.99
CA ASP A 34 -0.50 14.15 19.57
C ASP A 34 -0.87 14.72 18.18
N VAL A 35 -2.10 14.45 17.70
CA VAL A 35 -2.53 14.84 16.36
C VAL A 35 -2.73 16.34 16.23
N HIS A 36 -2.40 16.90 15.07
CA HIS A 36 -2.70 18.26 14.66
C HIS A 36 -3.48 18.27 13.34
N ILE A 37 -4.19 19.37 13.09
CA ILE A 37 -4.81 19.59 11.76
C ILE A 37 -3.70 19.65 10.70
N GLY A 38 -3.87 18.89 9.63
CA GLY A 38 -2.88 18.73 8.57
C GLY A 38 -2.00 17.49 8.70
N ASP A 39 -2.02 16.81 9.84
CA ASP A 39 -1.30 15.54 9.99
C ASP A 39 -1.91 14.44 9.13
N SER A 40 -1.09 13.45 8.79
CA SER A 40 -1.51 12.28 8.03
C SER A 40 -1.74 11.09 8.96
N ILE A 41 -2.90 10.45 8.79
CA ILE A 41 -3.24 9.16 9.41
C ILE A 41 -3.56 8.17 8.28
N ALA A 42 -2.95 6.99 8.28
CA ALA A 42 -3.32 5.90 7.40
C ALA A 42 -4.60 5.23 7.91
N VAL A 43 -5.62 5.16 7.06
CA VAL A 43 -6.92 4.52 7.32
C VAL A 43 -7.04 3.32 6.39
N ASN A 44 -6.96 2.10 6.92
CA ASN A 44 -6.82 0.87 6.11
C ASN A 44 -5.73 1.03 5.03
N GLY A 45 -4.57 1.61 5.39
CA GLY A 45 -3.44 1.84 4.49
C GLY A 45 -3.59 3.05 3.56
N VAL A 46 -4.70 3.77 3.59
CA VAL A 46 -4.89 4.99 2.79
C VAL A 46 -4.46 6.21 3.59
N CYS A 47 -3.50 6.97 3.10
CA CYS A 47 -3.05 8.22 3.70
C CYS A 47 -4.14 9.29 3.59
N LEU A 48 -4.68 9.72 4.73
CA LEU A 48 -5.68 10.77 4.82
C LEU A 48 -5.18 11.91 5.70
N THR A 49 -5.52 13.14 5.30
CA THR A 49 -5.16 14.34 6.06
C THR A 49 -6.27 14.69 7.04
N VAL A 50 -5.89 14.90 8.31
CA VAL A 50 -6.80 15.33 9.38
C VAL A 50 -7.26 16.77 9.14
N ILE A 51 -8.55 16.98 8.95
CA ILE A 51 -9.16 18.30 8.74
C ILE A 51 -9.80 18.86 10.01
N SER A 52 -10.18 17.99 10.93
CA SER A 52 -10.68 18.36 12.27
C SER A 52 -10.55 17.18 13.23
N PHE A 53 -10.42 17.47 14.51
CA PHE A 53 -10.43 16.44 15.56
C PHE A 53 -10.96 17.00 16.88
N GLY A 54 -11.43 16.12 17.75
CA GLY A 54 -11.89 16.46 19.10
C GLY A 54 -12.74 15.35 19.70
N GLY A 55 -12.65 15.14 21.01
CA GLY A 55 -13.48 14.17 21.72
C GLY A 55 -13.36 12.74 21.22
N ASN A 56 -12.18 12.22 21.01
CA ASN A 56 -11.89 10.87 20.48
C ASN A 56 -12.40 10.62 19.04
N VAL A 57 -12.50 11.67 18.23
CA VAL A 57 -12.93 11.57 16.84
C VAL A 57 -12.08 12.50 15.99
N PHE A 58 -11.71 12.06 14.79
CA PHE A 58 -11.16 12.93 13.74
C PHE A 58 -11.97 12.82 12.45
N SER A 59 -11.84 13.84 11.60
CA SER A 59 -12.42 13.85 10.27
C SER A 59 -11.32 13.99 9.23
N ALA A 60 -11.48 13.32 8.11
CA ALA A 60 -10.59 13.41 6.97
C ALA A 60 -11.36 13.43 5.66
N ASP A 61 -10.87 14.21 4.70
CA ASP A 61 -11.40 14.23 3.34
C ASP A 61 -10.87 13.04 2.53
N VAL A 62 -11.74 12.45 1.73
CA VAL A 62 -11.40 11.37 0.79
C VAL A 62 -11.76 11.82 -0.62
N MET A 63 -10.76 11.94 -1.49
CA MET A 63 -10.93 12.36 -2.87
C MET A 63 -11.50 11.24 -3.74
N HIS A 64 -12.06 11.60 -4.89
CA HIS A 64 -12.70 10.67 -5.82
C HIS A 64 -11.79 9.52 -6.24
N GLU A 65 -10.58 9.81 -6.69
CA GLU A 65 -9.61 8.77 -7.08
C GLU A 65 -9.30 7.79 -5.95
N THR A 66 -9.20 8.29 -4.72
CA THR A 66 -8.98 7.43 -3.54
C THR A 66 -10.17 6.52 -3.28
N LEU A 67 -11.40 7.01 -3.48
CA LEU A 67 -12.61 6.19 -3.36
C LEU A 67 -12.65 5.11 -4.46
N GLU A 68 -12.29 5.44 -5.69
CA GLU A 68 -12.32 4.49 -6.81
C GLU A 68 -11.27 3.37 -6.67
N ARG A 69 -10.09 3.70 -6.13
CA ARG A 69 -8.96 2.77 -6.03
C ARG A 69 -8.89 1.99 -4.72
N SER A 70 -9.74 2.29 -3.76
CA SER A 70 -9.65 1.68 -2.44
C SER A 70 -10.99 1.14 -1.93
N SER A 71 -10.91 0.32 -0.89
CA SER A 71 -12.08 -0.20 -0.18
C SER A 71 -12.88 0.89 0.56
N LEU A 72 -12.37 2.15 0.63
CA LEU A 72 -13.03 3.24 1.35
C LEU A 72 -14.37 3.63 0.72
N ALA A 73 -14.57 3.40 -0.57
CA ALA A 73 -15.87 3.61 -1.23
C ALA A 73 -17.01 2.81 -0.58
N GLY A 74 -16.70 1.61 -0.09
CA GLY A 74 -17.66 0.71 0.57
C GLY A 74 -17.84 0.97 2.07
N MET A 75 -17.16 1.97 2.64
CA MET A 75 -17.25 2.23 4.08
C MET A 75 -18.61 2.77 4.49
N THR A 76 -19.08 2.25 5.63
CA THR A 76 -20.34 2.64 6.27
C THR A 76 -20.13 2.81 7.76
N LYS A 77 -21.06 3.51 8.42
CA LYS A 77 -21.05 3.68 9.87
C LYS A 77 -20.95 2.33 10.59
N GLY A 78 -20.13 2.27 11.63
CA GLY A 78 -19.90 1.08 12.45
C GLY A 78 -18.82 0.14 11.94
N ARG A 79 -18.26 0.36 10.73
CA ARG A 79 -17.14 -0.44 10.22
C ARG A 79 -15.86 -0.10 10.96
N HIS A 80 -15.04 -1.10 11.19
CA HIS A 80 -13.71 -0.96 11.77
C HIS A 80 -12.68 -0.70 10.69
N VAL A 81 -11.66 0.08 11.04
CA VAL A 81 -10.52 0.43 10.17
C VAL A 81 -9.22 0.37 10.95
N ASN A 82 -8.14 -0.07 10.32
CA ASN A 82 -6.80 0.01 10.86
C ASN A 82 -6.30 1.46 10.80
N LEU A 83 -5.67 1.93 11.87
CA LEU A 83 -5.15 3.28 11.96
C LEU A 83 -3.66 3.26 12.31
N GLU A 84 -2.89 4.11 11.63
CA GLU A 84 -1.47 4.36 11.90
C GLU A 84 -1.17 5.83 11.67
N ARG A 85 -0.49 6.50 12.61
CA ARG A 85 0.03 7.87 12.41
C ARG A 85 1.20 7.87 11.44
N ALA A 86 1.41 8.97 10.74
CA ALA A 86 2.67 9.18 10.04
C ALA A 86 3.85 9.03 11.00
N MET A 87 4.88 8.29 10.56
CA MET A 87 6.05 8.00 11.38
C MET A 87 6.77 9.28 11.81
N ALA A 88 7.05 9.43 13.10
CA ALA A 88 7.91 10.49 13.61
C ALA A 88 9.35 10.29 13.14
N ALA A 89 10.11 11.40 13.00
CA ALA A 89 11.50 11.35 12.47
C ALA A 89 12.47 10.54 13.35
N ASP A 90 12.18 10.45 14.65
CA ASP A 90 12.91 9.66 15.65
C ASP A 90 12.21 8.34 16.00
N GLY A 91 11.14 8.00 15.29
CA GLY A 91 10.34 6.79 15.48
C GLY A 91 11.06 5.52 15.04
N ARG A 92 10.56 4.36 15.51
CA ARG A 92 11.05 3.06 15.05
C ARG A 92 10.47 2.72 13.69
N PHE A 93 11.31 2.19 12.81
CA PHE A 93 10.89 1.62 11.53
C PHE A 93 10.65 0.10 11.70
N GLY A 94 9.41 -0.28 12.04
CA GLY A 94 9.07 -1.65 12.43
C GLY A 94 8.61 -2.57 11.31
N GLY A 95 8.20 -2.02 10.16
CA GLY A 95 7.71 -2.77 9.00
C GLY A 95 8.54 -2.53 7.74
N HIS A 96 7.93 -1.94 6.69
CA HIS A 96 8.62 -1.53 5.46
C HIS A 96 8.18 -0.11 5.05
N ILE A 97 8.74 0.44 3.96
CA ILE A 97 8.38 1.78 3.48
C ILE A 97 6.96 1.75 2.92
N VAL A 98 6.03 2.37 3.65
CA VAL A 98 4.61 2.48 3.28
C VAL A 98 4.28 3.95 3.03
N ALA A 99 3.83 4.26 1.82
CA ALA A 99 3.48 5.62 1.44
C ALA A 99 2.06 6.00 1.88
N GLY A 100 1.18 5.01 2.03
CA GLY A 100 -0.25 5.18 2.20
C GLY A 100 -0.97 5.43 0.87
N HIS A 101 -0.33 5.04 -0.23
CA HIS A 101 -0.85 5.21 -1.59
C HIS A 101 -1.19 3.83 -2.17
N VAL A 102 -2.42 3.39 -1.89
CA VAL A 102 -2.95 2.09 -2.29
C VAL A 102 -2.89 1.92 -3.80
N ASP A 103 -2.34 0.80 -4.28
CA ASP A 103 -2.23 0.47 -5.70
C ASP A 103 -3.54 -0.08 -6.28
N GLY A 104 -4.30 -0.74 -5.43
CA GLY A 104 -5.57 -1.35 -5.80
C GLY A 104 -6.16 -2.16 -4.66
N THR A 105 -7.18 -2.93 -4.96
CA THR A 105 -7.81 -3.81 -3.99
C THR A 105 -7.60 -5.27 -4.37
N GLY A 106 -7.57 -6.14 -3.36
CA GLY A 106 -7.61 -7.58 -3.52
C GLY A 106 -8.83 -8.18 -2.83
N THR A 107 -9.12 -9.43 -3.15
CA THR A 107 -10.20 -10.20 -2.52
C THR A 107 -9.60 -11.37 -1.76
N ILE A 108 -9.96 -11.54 -0.50
CA ILE A 108 -9.59 -12.72 0.28
C ILE A 108 -10.35 -13.93 -0.29
N THR A 109 -9.66 -14.88 -0.88
CA THR A 109 -10.25 -16.08 -1.48
C THR A 109 -10.19 -17.30 -0.56
N GLY A 110 -9.29 -17.29 0.42
CA GLY A 110 -9.14 -18.39 1.36
C GLY A 110 -8.56 -17.95 2.69
N ILE A 111 -9.03 -18.59 3.75
CA ILE A 111 -8.50 -18.45 5.11
C ILE A 111 -8.29 -19.86 5.67
N ARG A 112 -7.07 -20.19 6.09
CA ARG A 112 -6.71 -21.49 6.63
C ARG A 112 -5.95 -21.34 7.93
N LYS A 113 -6.40 -22.04 8.98
CA LYS A 113 -5.63 -22.16 10.23
C LYS A 113 -4.55 -23.21 10.08
N ASP A 114 -3.40 -22.95 10.65
CA ASP A 114 -2.23 -23.80 10.65
C ASP A 114 -1.49 -23.63 11.98
N ASP A 115 -1.86 -24.47 12.93
CA ASP A 115 -1.46 -24.36 14.34
C ASP A 115 -1.82 -22.97 14.92
N THR A 116 -0.84 -22.18 15.30
CA THR A 116 -1.01 -20.80 15.79
C THR A 116 -1.15 -19.78 14.66
N ALA A 117 -0.69 -20.10 13.46
CA ALA A 117 -0.73 -19.21 12.31
C ALA A 117 -2.08 -19.26 11.60
N VAL A 118 -2.47 -18.12 11.01
CA VAL A 118 -3.61 -18.05 10.09
C VAL A 118 -3.11 -17.55 8.74
N TRP A 119 -3.39 -18.34 7.71
CA TRP A 119 -3.03 -18.05 6.33
C TRP A 119 -4.19 -17.38 5.63
N PHE A 120 -3.89 -16.30 4.92
CA PHE A 120 -4.83 -15.61 4.04
C PHE A 120 -4.33 -15.72 2.62
N THR A 121 -5.17 -16.18 1.71
CA THR A 121 -4.93 -16.16 0.26
C THR A 121 -5.71 -14.99 -0.33
N ILE A 122 -5.04 -14.13 -1.06
CA ILE A 122 -5.60 -12.90 -1.62
C ILE A 122 -5.39 -12.91 -3.13
N GLN A 123 -6.49 -12.84 -3.87
CA GLN A 123 -6.48 -12.61 -5.29
C GLN A 123 -6.33 -11.12 -5.55
N ALA A 124 -5.43 -10.74 -6.45
CA ALA A 124 -5.18 -9.34 -6.81
C ALA A 124 -5.07 -9.16 -8.33
N PRO A 125 -5.30 -7.95 -8.85
CA PRO A 125 -5.19 -7.66 -10.26
C PRO A 125 -3.72 -7.72 -10.73
N PRO A 126 -3.47 -7.98 -12.03
CA PRO A 126 -2.12 -8.20 -12.57
C PRO A 126 -1.13 -7.07 -12.30
N GLU A 127 -1.59 -5.82 -12.31
CA GLU A 127 -0.78 -4.64 -12.02
C GLU A 127 -0.25 -4.60 -10.58
N VAL A 128 -0.97 -5.19 -9.63
CA VAL A 128 -0.53 -5.35 -8.23
C VAL A 128 0.35 -6.61 -8.11
N MET A 129 -0.08 -7.74 -8.69
CA MET A 129 0.65 -9.00 -8.64
C MET A 129 2.08 -8.90 -9.20
N ARG A 130 2.30 -8.01 -10.16
CA ARG A 130 3.59 -7.76 -10.81
C ARG A 130 4.74 -7.47 -9.84
N TYR A 131 4.46 -6.82 -8.71
CA TYR A 131 5.47 -6.40 -7.73
C TYR A 131 5.51 -7.31 -6.50
N ILE A 132 4.63 -8.30 -6.43
CA ILE A 132 4.57 -9.23 -5.29
C ILE A 132 5.57 -10.36 -5.52
N VAL A 133 6.51 -10.50 -4.60
CA VAL A 133 7.54 -11.54 -4.63
C VAL A 133 7.50 -12.34 -3.33
N GLU A 134 7.79 -13.64 -3.42
CA GLU A 134 7.91 -14.48 -2.23
C GLU A 134 8.99 -13.95 -1.28
N LYS A 135 8.69 -13.91 0.02
CA LYS A 135 9.51 -13.31 1.08
C LYS A 135 9.65 -11.78 1.01
N GLY A 136 9.01 -11.13 0.04
CA GLY A 136 8.88 -9.67 0.02
C GLY A 136 7.84 -9.17 1.00
N SER A 137 7.71 -7.84 1.07
CA SER A 137 6.70 -7.15 1.89
C SER A 137 5.54 -6.67 1.04
N ILE A 138 4.35 -6.70 1.60
CA ILE A 138 3.11 -6.15 1.04
C ILE A 138 2.31 -5.50 2.16
N THR A 139 1.59 -4.43 1.86
CA THR A 139 0.63 -3.86 2.82
C THR A 139 -0.77 -4.35 2.49
N ILE A 140 -1.46 -4.91 3.48
CA ILE A 140 -2.87 -5.35 3.38
C ILE A 140 -3.68 -4.54 4.40
N ASP A 141 -4.60 -3.70 3.94
CA ASP A 141 -5.34 -2.74 4.79
C ASP A 141 -4.40 -1.97 5.76
N GLY A 142 -3.23 -1.56 5.29
CA GLY A 142 -2.22 -0.84 6.07
C GLY A 142 -1.33 -1.72 6.97
N ILE A 143 -1.49 -3.04 6.94
CA ILE A 143 -0.70 -3.97 7.74
C ILE A 143 0.49 -4.46 6.91
N SER A 144 1.72 -4.20 7.36
CA SER A 144 2.94 -4.75 6.75
C SER A 144 3.04 -6.25 7.01
N LEU A 145 3.01 -7.05 5.94
CA LEU A 145 3.05 -8.50 6.02
C LEU A 145 4.07 -9.08 5.05
N THR A 146 4.67 -10.20 5.44
CA THR A 146 5.57 -10.95 4.58
C THR A 146 4.78 -11.89 3.67
N VAL A 147 5.08 -11.86 2.38
CA VAL A 147 4.51 -12.77 1.39
C VAL A 147 5.09 -14.16 1.59
N ALA A 148 4.23 -15.14 1.86
CA ALA A 148 4.63 -16.52 2.14
C ALA A 148 4.62 -17.41 0.89
N ALA A 149 3.75 -17.13 -0.07
CA ALA A 149 3.65 -17.82 -1.35
C ALA A 149 3.04 -16.91 -2.41
N VAL A 150 3.38 -17.11 -3.69
CA VAL A 150 2.87 -16.34 -4.84
C VAL A 150 2.50 -17.31 -5.96
N SER A 151 1.34 -17.07 -6.59
CA SER A 151 0.94 -17.69 -7.86
C SER A 151 0.83 -16.62 -8.96
N ASN A 152 0.26 -16.96 -10.11
CA ASN A 152 0.04 -16.00 -11.19
C ASN A 152 -1.10 -15.00 -10.88
N THR A 153 -2.04 -15.34 -10.01
CA THR A 153 -3.27 -14.58 -9.78
C THR A 153 -3.52 -14.22 -8.31
N ASP A 154 -2.81 -14.85 -7.40
CA ASP A 154 -2.97 -14.67 -5.97
C ASP A 154 -1.65 -14.80 -5.21
N PHE A 155 -1.64 -14.36 -3.99
CA PHE A 155 -0.56 -14.54 -3.05
C PHE A 155 -1.10 -14.92 -1.67
N SER A 156 -0.26 -15.46 -0.82
CA SER A 156 -0.63 -15.82 0.55
C SER A 156 0.31 -15.18 1.56
N VAL A 157 -0.28 -14.79 2.69
CA VAL A 157 0.45 -14.32 3.87
C VAL A 157 0.12 -15.22 5.05
N SER A 158 1.06 -15.37 5.96
CA SER A 158 0.86 -16.10 7.22
C SER A 158 0.96 -15.12 8.38
N THR A 159 -0.08 -15.07 9.21
CA THR A 159 -0.20 -14.09 10.30
C THR A 159 -0.19 -14.78 11.66
N ILE A 160 0.38 -14.09 12.65
CA ILE A 160 0.42 -14.53 14.05
C ILE A 160 -0.85 -14.07 14.80
N PRO A 161 -1.24 -14.72 15.90
CA PRO A 161 -2.43 -14.37 16.67
C PRO A 161 -2.46 -12.92 17.13
N HIS A 162 -1.31 -12.35 17.48
CA HIS A 162 -1.22 -10.95 17.90
C HIS A 162 -1.70 -10.00 16.80
N THR A 163 -1.24 -10.18 15.55
CA THR A 163 -1.66 -9.35 14.40
C THR A 163 -3.18 -9.40 14.21
N LEU A 164 -3.78 -10.58 14.32
CA LEU A 164 -5.24 -10.73 14.20
C LEU A 164 -6.01 -10.05 15.33
N ALA A 165 -5.44 -10.03 16.54
CA ALA A 165 -6.08 -9.42 17.70
C ALA A 165 -6.07 -7.89 17.67
N VAL A 166 -5.06 -7.27 17.03
CA VAL A 166 -4.85 -5.81 17.04
C VAL A 166 -5.15 -5.14 15.69
N THR A 167 -5.63 -5.88 14.71
CA THR A 167 -5.99 -5.36 13.38
C THR A 167 -7.34 -5.87 12.90
N THR A 168 -7.92 -5.18 11.91
CA THR A 168 -9.17 -5.61 11.28
C THR A 168 -9.06 -6.92 10.51
N LEU A 169 -7.84 -7.43 10.27
CA LEU A 169 -7.63 -8.69 9.57
C LEU A 169 -8.26 -9.87 10.31
N GLY A 170 -8.32 -9.82 11.66
CA GLY A 170 -8.99 -10.82 12.49
C GLY A 170 -10.50 -10.92 12.29
N GLU A 171 -11.15 -9.88 11.74
CA GLU A 171 -12.59 -9.84 11.46
C GLU A 171 -12.94 -10.24 10.02
N LYS A 172 -11.93 -10.32 9.13
CA LYS A 172 -12.10 -10.59 7.70
C LYS A 172 -12.51 -12.03 7.40
N LYS A 173 -13.26 -12.18 6.32
CA LYS A 173 -13.77 -13.45 5.80
C LYS A 173 -13.41 -13.62 4.33
N ALA A 174 -13.51 -14.84 3.83
CA ALA A 174 -13.43 -15.08 2.38
C ALA A 174 -14.56 -14.30 1.67
N GLY A 175 -14.20 -13.63 0.57
CA GLY A 175 -15.04 -12.68 -0.15
C GLY A 175 -14.85 -11.22 0.24
N ASP A 176 -14.18 -10.92 1.36
CA ASP A 176 -13.93 -9.54 1.76
C ASP A 176 -12.85 -8.89 0.90
N THR A 177 -13.04 -7.60 0.63
CA THR A 177 -12.08 -6.76 -0.07
C THR A 177 -11.08 -6.16 0.92
N VAL A 178 -9.82 -6.05 0.49
CA VAL A 178 -8.72 -5.41 1.21
C VAL A 178 -7.98 -4.44 0.30
N ASN A 179 -7.43 -3.37 0.88
CA ASN A 179 -6.52 -2.47 0.18
C ASN A 179 -5.14 -3.11 0.09
N LEU A 180 -4.46 -2.93 -1.05
CA LEU A 180 -3.13 -3.44 -1.30
C LEU A 180 -2.19 -2.29 -1.72
N GLU A 181 -1.04 -2.20 -1.06
CA GLU A 181 0.06 -1.31 -1.45
C GLU A 181 1.33 -2.13 -1.57
N ASN A 182 1.94 -2.12 -2.75
CA ASN A 182 3.22 -2.77 -3.02
C ASN A 182 4.37 -1.99 -2.41
N ASP A 183 5.44 -2.68 -2.07
CA ASP A 183 6.69 -2.02 -1.68
C ASP A 183 7.17 -1.10 -2.81
N ILE A 184 7.32 0.19 -2.49
CA ILE A 184 7.69 1.25 -3.45
C ILE A 184 9.05 0.99 -4.12
N VAL A 185 9.94 0.26 -3.45
CA VAL A 185 11.27 -0.09 -3.98
C VAL A 185 11.15 -0.88 -5.28
N GLY A 186 10.21 -1.84 -5.35
CA GLY A 186 9.97 -2.64 -6.57
C GLY A 186 9.61 -1.76 -7.78
N LYS A 187 8.77 -0.74 -7.57
CA LYS A 187 8.34 0.19 -8.63
C LYS A 187 9.50 1.05 -9.15
N TYR A 188 10.36 1.55 -8.25
CA TYR A 188 11.54 2.32 -8.66
C TYR A 188 12.58 1.46 -9.36
N VAL A 189 12.84 0.24 -8.88
CA VAL A 189 13.74 -0.70 -9.54
C VAL A 189 13.28 -0.98 -10.97
N GLU A 190 12.01 -1.28 -11.17
CA GLU A 190 11.44 -1.49 -12.50
C GLU A 190 11.63 -0.28 -13.40
N LYS A 191 11.29 0.93 -12.92
CA LYS A 191 11.44 2.16 -13.69
C LYS A 191 12.89 2.35 -14.17
N PHE A 192 13.86 2.20 -13.27
CA PHE A 192 15.28 2.37 -13.63
C PHE A 192 15.78 1.29 -14.61
N VAL A 193 15.33 0.06 -14.47
CA VAL A 193 15.68 -1.02 -15.39
C VAL A 193 15.11 -0.73 -16.78
N LEU A 194 13.85 -0.35 -16.90
CA LEU A 194 13.21 -0.03 -18.18
C LEU A 194 13.84 1.18 -18.87
N GLU A 195 14.14 2.25 -18.12
CA GLU A 195 14.82 3.44 -18.66
C GLU A 195 16.24 3.12 -19.08
N GLY A 196 16.97 2.27 -18.35
CA GLY A 196 18.30 1.80 -18.71
C GLY A 196 18.32 0.97 -19.99
N TYR A 197 17.30 0.15 -20.24
CA TYR A 197 17.15 -0.56 -21.52
C TYR A 197 16.79 0.38 -22.68
N ALA A 198 15.89 1.33 -22.48
CA ALA A 198 15.49 2.32 -23.48
C ALA A 198 16.67 3.18 -23.94
N SER A 199 17.52 3.64 -23.01
CA SER A 199 18.72 4.42 -23.33
C SER A 199 19.77 3.61 -24.07
N ARG A 200 19.95 2.32 -23.75
CA ARG A 200 20.85 1.42 -24.51
C ARG A 200 20.33 1.11 -25.90
N ALA A 201 19.02 0.88 -26.08
CA ALA A 201 18.43 0.66 -27.39
C ALA A 201 18.59 1.88 -28.31
N SER A 202 18.43 3.10 -27.76
CA SER A 202 18.64 4.33 -28.53
C SER A 202 20.12 4.64 -28.83
N SER A 203 21.06 4.14 -28.02
CA SER A 203 22.51 4.27 -28.29
C SER A 203 23.01 3.25 -29.31
N THR A 204 22.42 2.06 -29.39
CA THR A 204 22.76 1.07 -30.41
C THR A 204 22.33 1.47 -31.84
N GLU A 205 21.31 2.31 -31.97
CA GLU A 205 20.96 2.90 -33.27
C GLU A 205 21.87 4.06 -33.69
N LYS A 206 22.60 4.68 -32.76
CA LYS A 206 23.54 5.79 -33.04
C LYS A 206 24.99 5.37 -33.14
N ASP A 207 25.37 4.20 -32.69
CA ASP A 207 26.76 3.72 -32.68
C ASP A 207 27.00 2.59 -33.68
N SER A 208 26.59 2.83 -34.95
CA SER A 208 27.22 2.18 -36.09
C SER A 208 28.52 2.88 -36.52
N GLY A 209 29.15 3.61 -35.58
CA GLY A 209 30.44 4.21 -35.70
C GLY A 209 31.59 3.21 -35.55
N GLY A 210 31.54 2.12 -36.28
CA GLY A 210 32.73 1.31 -36.56
C GLY A 210 33.75 2.19 -37.28
N ILE A 211 35.06 1.96 -37.07
CA ILE A 211 36.15 2.60 -37.80
C ILE A 211 35.89 2.37 -39.29
N THR A 212 35.40 3.40 -39.97
CA THR A 212 35.11 3.33 -41.42
C THR A 212 36.37 3.64 -42.22
N ARG A 213 36.43 3.21 -43.47
CA ARG A 213 37.53 3.55 -44.39
C ARG A 213 37.67 5.06 -44.54
N GLU A 214 36.60 5.82 -44.46
CA GLU A 214 36.57 7.28 -44.49
C GLU A 214 37.20 7.91 -43.25
N PHE A 215 36.91 7.33 -42.08
CA PHE A 215 37.54 7.74 -40.81
C PHE A 215 39.05 7.49 -40.85
N LEU A 216 39.51 6.32 -41.32
CA LEU A 216 40.92 6.01 -41.44
C LEU A 216 41.63 6.95 -42.45
N GLY A 217 41.01 7.20 -43.63
CA GLY A 217 41.57 8.14 -44.62
C GLY A 217 41.71 9.58 -44.11
N LYS A 218 40.85 10.03 -43.19
CA LYS A 218 40.90 11.36 -42.59
C LYS A 218 42.07 11.54 -41.60
N TYR A 219 42.61 10.44 -41.08
CA TYR A 219 43.71 10.43 -40.11
C TYR A 219 44.98 9.80 -40.65
N GLY A 220 45.10 9.57 -42.00
CA GLY A 220 46.31 9.17 -42.66
C GLY A 220 46.63 7.68 -42.60
N PHE A 221 45.62 6.81 -42.46
CA PHE A 221 45.74 5.37 -42.50
C PHE A 221 45.04 4.79 -43.74
#